data_2360cb95ecd6dcdbc739e22277efc060
#
_entry.id   2360cb95ecd6dcdbc739e22277efc060
#
_cell.length_a   1.000
_cell.length_b   1.000
_cell.length_c   1.000
_cell.angle_alpha   90.00
_cell.angle_beta   90.00
_cell.angle_gamma   90.00
#
_symmetry.space_group_name_H-M   'P 1'
#
loop_
_entity.id
_entity.type
_entity.pdbx_description
1 polymer ?
#
loop_
_entity_poly.entity_id
_entity_poly.type
_entity_poly.pdbx_seq_one_letter_code
_entity_poly.pdbx_strand_id
1 'polypeptide(L)'
;MLCGLAALDITPKLGENIPGYFEARRASGVREPLAVRALACSNASGACFALVNLDTIDCDPRLSARARARFERLTGVPGAQMMVSTTHTHTGGPVD
;
A
#
# COMPACT_ATOMS: atom_id res chain seq x y z
N MET A 1 21.83 6.03 10.32
CA MET A 1 20.48 5.88 9.71
C MET A 1 19.76 4.71 10.36
N LEU A 2 18.52 4.92 10.74
CA LEU A 2 17.66 3.86 11.26
C LEU A 2 16.61 3.55 10.22
N CYS A 3 16.36 2.27 9.97
CA CYS A 3 15.35 1.81 9.01
C CYS A 3 14.45 0.77 9.65
N GLY A 4 13.17 0.83 9.32
CA GLY A 4 12.17 -0.14 9.73
C GLY A 4 11.43 -0.68 8.51
N LEU A 5 11.07 -1.95 8.58
CA LEU A 5 10.30 -2.64 7.54
C LEU A 5 9.04 -3.20 8.16
N ALA A 6 7.94 -3.12 7.42
CA ALA A 6 6.68 -3.74 7.80
C ALA A 6 5.97 -4.29 6.57
N ALA A 7 5.19 -5.32 6.76
CA ALA A 7 4.35 -5.89 5.71
C ALA A 7 3.01 -6.34 6.30
N LEU A 8 1.96 -6.20 5.50
CA LEU A 8 0.62 -6.60 5.88
C LEU A 8 -0.01 -7.33 4.70
N ASP A 9 -0.71 -8.43 4.98
CA ASP A 9 -1.42 -9.21 3.97
C ASP A 9 -2.67 -8.45 3.51
N ILE A 10 -2.77 -8.23 2.20
CA ILE A 10 -3.94 -7.61 1.56
C ILE A 10 -4.51 -8.52 0.48
N THR A 11 -4.23 -9.83 0.56
CA THR A 11 -4.79 -10.80 -0.38
C THR A 11 -6.32 -10.69 -0.38
N PRO A 12 -6.97 -10.53 -1.56
CA PRO A 12 -8.42 -10.41 -1.62
C PRO A 12 -9.09 -11.71 -1.16
N LYS A 13 -10.26 -11.58 -0.56
CA LYS A 13 -11.08 -12.74 -0.22
C LYS A 13 -11.62 -13.38 -1.49
N LEU A 14 -11.85 -14.69 -1.44
CA LEU A 14 -12.49 -15.39 -2.55
C LEU A 14 -13.84 -14.76 -2.86
N GLY A 15 -14.14 -14.55 -4.14
CA GLY A 15 -15.35 -13.91 -4.58
C GLY A 15 -15.27 -12.39 -4.72
N GLU A 16 -14.22 -11.74 -4.20
CA GLU A 16 -14.03 -10.30 -4.38
C GLU A 16 -13.71 -9.97 -5.83
N ASN A 17 -14.08 -8.76 -6.24
CA ASN A 17 -13.80 -8.26 -7.58
C ASN A 17 -12.30 -8.06 -7.79
N ILE A 18 -11.80 -8.49 -8.95
CA ILE A 18 -10.42 -8.30 -9.37
C ILE A 18 -10.40 -7.22 -10.46
N PRO A 19 -9.99 -5.98 -10.16
CA PRO A 19 -9.94 -4.91 -11.16
C PRO A 19 -8.81 -5.09 -12.17
N GLY A 20 -8.88 -4.36 -13.27
CA GLY A 20 -7.80 -4.27 -14.24
C GLY A 20 -8.13 -4.81 -15.60
N TYR A 21 -9.34 -5.32 -15.79
CA TYR A 21 -9.82 -5.84 -17.08
C TYR A 21 -11.16 -5.20 -17.44
N PHE A 22 -11.50 -5.23 -18.72
CA PHE A 22 -12.79 -4.70 -19.19
C PHE A 22 -13.98 -5.58 -18.81
N GLU A 23 -13.71 -6.84 -18.45
CA GLU A 23 -14.72 -7.76 -17.97
C GLU A 23 -14.64 -7.90 -16.46
N ALA A 24 -15.79 -8.12 -15.80
CA ALA A 24 -15.82 -8.40 -14.39
C ALA A 24 -15.15 -9.75 -14.09
N ARG A 25 -14.24 -9.76 -13.12
CA ARG A 25 -13.59 -10.98 -12.61
C ARG A 25 -13.70 -11.01 -11.11
N ARG A 26 -13.77 -12.21 -10.57
CA ARG A 26 -13.79 -12.42 -9.12
C ARG A 26 -12.69 -13.39 -8.71
N ALA A 27 -12.16 -13.20 -7.50
CA ALA A 27 -11.15 -14.08 -6.96
C ALA A 27 -11.71 -15.49 -6.77
N SER A 28 -11.06 -16.48 -7.37
CA SER A 28 -11.46 -17.89 -7.27
C SER A 28 -10.42 -18.75 -6.55
N GLY A 29 -9.25 -18.21 -6.25
CA GLY A 29 -8.18 -18.91 -5.55
C GLY A 29 -7.03 -17.96 -5.24
N VAL A 30 -6.09 -18.43 -4.43
CA VAL A 30 -4.88 -17.70 -4.06
C VAL A 30 -3.68 -18.52 -4.48
N ARG A 31 -2.86 -17.95 -5.36
CA ARG A 31 -1.59 -18.56 -5.79
C ARG A 31 -0.46 -18.15 -4.86
N GLU A 32 -0.38 -16.84 -4.63
CA GLU A 32 0.59 -16.22 -3.74
C GLU A 32 -0.11 -15.13 -2.95
N PRO A 33 0.23 -14.94 -1.67
CA PRO A 33 -0.34 -13.84 -0.90
C PRO A 33 0.13 -12.49 -1.47
N LEU A 34 -0.75 -11.49 -1.39
CA LEU A 34 -0.46 -10.11 -1.78
C LEU A 34 -0.26 -9.28 -0.52
N ALA A 35 0.59 -8.26 -0.61
CA ALA A 35 0.95 -7.49 0.57
C ALA A 35 0.99 -5.99 0.29
N VAL A 36 0.82 -5.22 1.35
CA VAL A 36 1.35 -3.87 1.43
C VAL A 36 2.67 -3.95 2.19
N ARG A 37 3.71 -3.31 1.65
CA ARG A 37 5.04 -3.28 2.26
C ARG A 37 5.44 -1.85 2.51
N ALA A 38 6.06 -1.61 3.65
CA ALA A 38 6.51 -0.29 4.03
C ALA A 38 7.97 -0.32 4.47
N LEU A 39 8.72 0.69 4.05
CA LEU A 39 10.08 0.97 4.50
C LEU A 39 10.08 2.39 5.05
N ALA A 40 10.52 2.57 6.28
CA ALA A 40 10.72 3.88 6.86
C ALA A 40 12.17 4.04 7.27
N CYS A 41 12.75 5.18 6.95
CA CYS A 41 14.15 5.49 7.28
C CYS A 41 14.25 6.88 7.93
N SER A 42 15.14 7.00 8.89
CA SER A 42 15.48 8.29 9.51
C SER A 42 16.98 8.45 9.60
N ASN A 43 17.45 9.70 9.56
CA ASN A 43 18.87 10.01 9.75
C ASN A 43 19.14 10.58 11.16
N ALA A 44 20.40 10.87 11.45
CA ALA A 44 20.82 11.37 12.76
C ALA A 44 20.22 12.75 13.10
N SER A 45 19.82 13.55 12.10
CA SER A 45 19.20 14.85 12.32
C SER A 45 17.68 14.77 12.55
N GLY A 46 17.10 13.56 12.48
CA GLY A 46 15.67 13.34 12.68
C GLY A 46 14.84 13.44 11.41
N ALA A 47 15.44 13.70 10.24
CA ALA A 47 14.72 13.64 8.99
C ALA A 47 14.29 12.19 8.71
N CYS A 48 13.03 12.02 8.31
CA CYS A 48 12.43 10.71 8.10
C CYS A 48 11.63 10.69 6.81
N PHE A 49 11.64 9.55 6.13
CA PHE A 49 10.75 9.31 5.00
C PHE A 49 10.20 7.88 5.06
N ALA A 50 9.10 7.66 4.37
CA ALA A 50 8.52 6.33 4.25
C ALA A 50 8.18 6.03 2.80
N LEU A 51 8.39 4.79 2.38
CA LEU A 51 7.98 4.25 1.09
C LEU A 51 6.98 3.14 1.37
N VAL A 52 5.82 3.22 0.73
CA VAL A 52 4.76 2.21 0.86
C VAL A 52 4.43 1.69 -0.53
N ASN A 53 4.47 0.37 -0.69
CA ASN A 53 4.16 -0.29 -1.95
C ASN A 53 3.04 -1.29 -1.73
N LEU A 54 2.01 -1.22 -2.58
CA LEU A 54 0.84 -2.08 -2.53
C LEU A 54 0.81 -3.02 -3.73
N ASP A 55 0.48 -4.29 -3.48
CA ASP A 55 0.19 -5.26 -4.53
C ASP A 55 -1.26 -5.08 -5.00
N THR A 56 -1.51 -3.97 -5.67
CA THR A 56 -2.79 -3.60 -6.27
C THR A 56 -2.55 -3.00 -7.64
N ILE A 57 -3.62 -2.88 -8.46
CA ILE A 57 -3.48 -2.25 -9.77
C ILE A 57 -3.21 -0.76 -9.65
N ASP A 58 -3.83 -0.12 -8.66
CA ASP A 58 -3.72 1.33 -8.44
C ASP A 58 -4.04 1.63 -6.98
N CYS A 59 -3.93 2.90 -6.61
CA CYS A 59 -4.32 3.38 -5.29
C CYS A 59 -5.16 4.65 -5.46
N ASP A 60 -6.37 4.62 -4.93
CA ASP A 60 -7.25 5.79 -4.95
C ASP A 60 -6.56 6.96 -4.22
N PRO A 61 -6.49 8.15 -4.83
CA PRO A 61 -5.87 9.32 -4.19
C PRO A 61 -6.46 9.65 -2.81
N ARG A 62 -7.74 9.37 -2.58
CA ARG A 62 -8.37 9.56 -1.28
C ARG A 62 -7.81 8.60 -0.24
N LEU A 63 -7.54 7.37 -0.64
CA LEU A 63 -6.93 6.37 0.24
C LEU A 63 -5.51 6.76 0.61
N SER A 64 -4.69 7.17 -0.35
CA SER A 64 -3.32 7.60 -0.09
C SER A 64 -3.27 8.86 0.78
N ALA A 65 -4.21 9.81 0.56
CA ALA A 65 -4.31 11.01 1.39
C ALA A 65 -4.66 10.66 2.84
N ARG A 66 -5.59 9.74 3.06
CA ARG A 66 -5.94 9.26 4.40
C ARG A 66 -4.77 8.54 5.08
N ALA A 67 -4.05 7.75 4.33
CA ALA A 67 -2.88 7.04 4.85
C ALA A 67 -1.79 8.02 5.28
N ARG A 68 -1.51 9.05 4.47
CA ARG A 68 -0.55 10.09 4.81
C ARG A 68 -0.95 10.89 6.04
N ALA A 69 -2.23 11.24 6.15
CA ALA A 69 -2.75 11.97 7.31
C ALA A 69 -2.62 11.14 8.59
N ARG A 70 -2.92 9.85 8.52
CA ARG A 70 -2.79 8.94 9.67
C ARG A 70 -1.34 8.73 10.05
N PHE A 71 -0.46 8.58 9.08
CA PHE A 71 0.98 8.46 9.30
C PHE A 71 1.52 9.70 10.04
N GLU A 72 1.17 10.89 9.57
CA GLU A 72 1.58 12.14 10.23
C GLU A 72 1.06 12.22 11.66
N ARG A 73 -0.20 11.86 11.89
CA ARG A 73 -0.80 11.87 13.22
C ARG A 73 -0.13 10.88 14.18
N LEU A 74 0.26 9.71 13.70
CA LEU A 74 0.87 8.66 14.52
C LEU A 74 2.36 8.87 14.76
N THR A 75 3.07 9.50 13.85
CA THR A 75 4.53 9.59 13.89
C THR A 75 5.04 11.00 14.09
N GLY A 76 4.25 12.03 13.80
CA GLY A 76 4.70 13.41 13.74
C GLY A 76 5.50 13.76 12.49
N VAL A 77 5.74 12.80 11.60
CA VAL A 77 6.42 13.04 10.32
C VAL A 77 5.41 13.58 9.31
N PRO A 78 5.73 14.67 8.57
CA PRO A 78 4.81 15.20 7.57
C PRO A 78 4.38 14.15 6.56
N GLY A 79 3.09 14.10 6.25
CA GLY A 79 2.53 13.13 5.31
C GLY A 79 3.13 13.21 3.91
N ALA A 80 3.62 14.39 3.50
CA ALA A 80 4.30 14.59 2.23
C ALA A 80 5.62 13.80 2.12
N GLN A 81 6.17 13.32 3.24
CA GLN A 81 7.37 12.49 3.26
C GLN A 81 7.07 10.99 3.13
N MET A 82 5.85 10.63 2.82
CA MET A 82 5.43 9.27 2.54
C MET A 82 5.12 9.14 1.04
N MET A 83 5.87 8.28 0.35
CA MET A 83 5.59 7.93 -1.04
C MET A 83 4.77 6.63 -1.08
N VAL A 84 3.70 6.64 -1.86
CA VAL A 84 2.85 5.46 -2.08
C VAL A 84 2.98 5.04 -3.54
N SER A 85 3.24 3.76 -3.76
CA SER A 85 3.33 3.18 -5.10
C SER A 85 2.59 1.85 -5.15
N THR A 86 2.30 1.38 -6.35
CA THR A 86 1.63 0.10 -6.57
C THR A 86 2.43 -0.74 -7.56
N THR A 87 2.28 -2.06 -7.47
CA THR A 87 2.90 -2.97 -8.43
C THR A 87 2.14 -3.04 -9.75
N HIS A 88 0.93 -2.48 -9.79
CA HIS A 88 0.03 -2.55 -10.94
C HIS A 88 -0.35 -3.98 -11.28
N THR A 89 -0.44 -4.85 -10.29
CA THR A 89 -0.88 -6.23 -10.50
C THR A 89 -2.34 -6.27 -10.97
N HIS A 90 -2.62 -7.11 -11.94
CA HIS A 90 -3.98 -7.35 -12.43
C HIS A 90 -4.66 -8.51 -11.70
N THR A 91 -4.12 -8.94 -10.56
CA THR A 91 -4.67 -10.02 -9.73
C THR A 91 -4.88 -9.60 -8.29
N GLY A 92 -4.81 -8.30 -8.00
CA GLY A 92 -5.07 -7.75 -6.69
C GLY A 92 -6.55 -7.46 -6.43
N GLY A 93 -6.86 -7.09 -5.19
CA GLY A 93 -8.21 -6.74 -4.78
C GLY A 93 -8.65 -5.33 -5.20
N PRO A 94 -9.85 -4.93 -4.80
CA PRO A 94 -10.36 -3.58 -5.05
C PRO A 94 -9.46 -2.51 -4.42
N VAL A 95 -9.42 -1.33 -5.05
CA VAL A 95 -8.52 -0.22 -4.66
C VAL A 95 -9.25 0.99 -4.08
N ASP A 96 -10.55 0.91 -3.98
CA ASP A 96 -11.43 1.96 -3.46
C ASP A 96 -11.99 1.66 -2.06
#